data_19f79981cc489d7ad7ecd1dc46f0ca0f
#
_entry.id   19f79981cc489d7ad7ecd1dc46f0ca0f
#
_cell.length_a   1.000
_cell.length_b   1.000
_cell.length_c   1.000
_cell.angle_alpha   90.00
_cell.angle_beta   90.00
_cell.angle_gamma   90.00
#
_symmetry.space_group_name_H-M   'P 1'
#
loop_
_entity.id
_entity.type
_entity.pdbx_description
1 polymer ?
#
loop_
_entity_poly.entity_id
_entity_poly.type
_entity_poly.pdbx_seq_one_letter_code
_entity_poly.pdbx_strand_id
1 'polypeptide(L)'
;MPTVIVSHFVLDVPTLFVVTLFITIIGGLLLLFAFLQNRNTPALALWGIGYLVGSAGAAMLSGQVAFANSWSVCAANALVCAAYGLMWCGARSFEGRRVSLVGLAIGPALWIVAFQFQSFVQSLEARISLVAAITAAYALLAAAELWYARDRDLLSRWPTLVLVIGHAGFLLARIPYAQDLASSVSSGHAHGAVATVMAFEARQRQHQRSRRSSACRR
;
A
#
# COMPACT_ATOMS: atom_id res chain seq x y z
N MET A 1 -14.69 -37.29 29.80
CA MET A 1 -13.66 -36.71 28.92
C MET A 1 -14.04 -35.27 28.65
N PRO A 2 -13.28 -34.27 29.11
CA PRO A 2 -13.60 -32.88 28.81
C PRO A 2 -13.18 -32.58 27.35
N THR A 3 -14.15 -32.19 26.55
CA THR A 3 -13.93 -31.62 25.22
C THR A 3 -13.20 -30.28 25.37
N VAL A 4 -11.93 -30.29 24.99
CA VAL A 4 -11.12 -29.06 24.87
C VAL A 4 -11.74 -28.25 23.72
N ILE A 5 -12.47 -27.20 24.07
CA ILE A 5 -12.91 -26.18 23.11
C ILE A 5 -11.66 -25.40 22.70
N VAL A 6 -11.02 -25.82 21.61
CA VAL A 6 -10.03 -25.01 20.92
C VAL A 6 -10.80 -23.87 20.29
N SER A 7 -10.89 -22.74 20.99
CA SER A 7 -11.33 -21.49 20.39
C SER A 7 -10.37 -21.13 19.27
N HIS A 8 -10.75 -21.41 18.02
CA HIS A 8 -10.05 -20.89 16.86
C HIS A 8 -10.11 -19.37 16.95
N PHE A 9 -8.97 -18.77 17.25
CA PHE A 9 -8.77 -17.33 17.16
C PHE A 9 -8.85 -16.98 15.66
N VAL A 10 -10.05 -16.78 15.15
CA VAL A 10 -10.25 -16.26 13.79
C VAL A 10 -9.89 -14.77 13.85
N LEU A 11 -8.67 -14.45 13.44
CA LEU A 11 -8.23 -13.07 13.28
C LEU A 11 -9.15 -12.42 12.24
N ASP A 12 -10.02 -11.53 12.70
CA ASP A 12 -10.93 -10.77 11.86
C ASP A 12 -10.14 -9.72 11.05
N VAL A 13 -10.09 -9.90 9.73
CA VAL A 13 -9.32 -9.05 8.81
C VAL A 13 -9.70 -7.56 8.92
N PRO A 14 -10.99 -7.17 9.03
CA PRO A 14 -11.37 -5.79 9.28
C PRO A 14 -10.77 -5.21 10.56
N THR A 15 -10.78 -5.98 11.65
CA THR A 15 -10.20 -5.54 12.93
C THR A 15 -8.70 -5.32 12.82
N LEU A 16 -7.95 -6.25 12.19
CA LEU A 16 -6.53 -6.08 11.92
C LEU A 16 -6.23 -4.84 11.09
N PHE A 17 -7.06 -4.58 10.10
CA PHE A 17 -6.92 -3.40 9.26
C PHE A 17 -7.10 -2.09 10.05
N VAL A 18 -8.14 -2.00 10.88
CA VAL A 18 -8.40 -0.83 11.75
C VAL A 18 -7.24 -0.61 12.72
N VAL A 19 -6.74 -1.69 13.37
CA VAL A 19 -5.60 -1.62 14.26
C VAL A 19 -4.34 -1.13 13.53
N THR A 20 -4.08 -1.64 12.33
CA THR A 20 -2.93 -1.21 11.52
C THR A 20 -3.04 0.26 11.15
N LEU A 21 -4.22 0.73 10.72
CA LEU A 21 -4.47 2.16 10.45
C LEU A 21 -4.22 3.01 11.68
N PHE A 22 -4.74 2.61 12.83
CA PHE A 22 -4.57 3.34 14.09
C PHE A 22 -3.08 3.46 14.47
N ILE A 23 -2.32 2.35 14.42
CA ILE A 23 -0.90 2.34 14.73
C ILE A 23 -0.12 3.23 13.76
N THR A 24 -0.42 3.19 12.46
CA THR A 24 0.27 3.99 11.46
C THR A 24 -0.03 5.48 11.59
N ILE A 25 -1.26 5.86 11.91
CA ILE A 25 -1.63 7.26 12.18
C ILE A 25 -0.90 7.78 13.42
N ILE A 26 -0.93 7.03 14.53
CA ILE A 26 -0.21 7.42 15.75
C ILE A 26 1.28 7.54 15.49
N GLY A 27 1.88 6.57 14.80
CA GLY A 27 3.30 6.61 14.43
C GLY A 27 3.64 7.85 13.61
N GLY A 28 2.79 8.20 12.63
CA GLY A 28 2.94 9.42 11.83
C GLY A 28 2.87 10.70 12.67
N LEU A 29 1.90 10.79 13.59
CA LEU A 29 1.75 11.94 14.50
C LEU A 29 2.95 12.05 15.46
N LEU A 30 3.43 10.94 16.00
CA LEU A 30 4.61 10.94 16.88
C LEU A 30 5.86 11.42 16.16
N LEU A 31 6.07 11.01 14.90
CA LEU A 31 7.18 11.48 14.07
C LEU A 31 7.08 12.98 13.79
N LEU A 32 5.88 13.49 13.50
CA LEU A 32 5.66 14.93 13.35
C LEU A 32 5.90 15.68 14.64
N PHE A 33 5.46 15.15 15.78
CA PHE A 33 5.72 15.73 17.09
C PHE A 33 7.23 15.75 17.40
N ALA A 34 7.95 14.66 17.11
CA ALA A 34 9.40 14.61 17.25
C ALA A 34 10.09 15.65 16.36
N PHE A 35 9.59 15.86 15.14
CA PHE A 35 10.09 16.93 14.27
C PHE A 35 9.85 18.33 14.86
N LEU A 36 8.68 18.56 15.49
CA LEU A 36 8.39 19.85 16.14
C LEU A 36 9.38 20.15 17.28
N GLN A 37 9.84 19.12 17.99
CA GLN A 37 10.86 19.23 19.02
C GLN A 37 12.27 19.39 18.46
N ASN A 38 12.56 18.75 17.33
CA ASN A 38 13.88 18.79 16.69
C ASN A 38 13.75 19.13 15.20
N ARG A 39 13.62 20.41 14.92
CA ARG A 39 13.45 20.98 13.58
C ARG A 39 14.68 20.78 12.67
N ASN A 40 15.81 20.40 13.21
CA ASN A 40 17.03 20.15 12.45
C ASN A 40 17.01 18.81 11.70
N THR A 41 15.98 17.97 11.93
CA THR A 41 15.88 16.65 11.29
C THR A 41 14.60 16.57 10.41
N PRO A 42 14.63 17.18 9.20
CA PRO A 42 13.44 17.23 8.32
C PRO A 42 12.98 15.85 7.84
N ALA A 43 13.82 14.82 7.94
CA ALA A 43 13.46 13.44 7.68
C ALA A 43 12.26 12.96 8.50
N LEU A 44 12.17 13.38 9.78
CA LEU A 44 11.06 13.04 10.67
C LEU A 44 9.71 13.57 10.14
N ALA A 45 9.70 14.79 9.60
CA ALA A 45 8.51 15.35 8.99
C ALA A 45 8.10 14.56 7.73
N LEU A 46 9.04 14.23 6.86
CA LEU A 46 8.78 13.47 5.63
C LEU A 46 8.23 12.08 5.95
N TRP A 47 8.81 11.38 6.90
CA TRP A 47 8.30 10.09 7.36
C TRP A 47 6.93 10.21 8.02
N GLY A 48 6.73 11.20 8.90
CA GLY A 48 5.44 11.43 9.54
C GLY A 48 4.32 11.72 8.54
N ILE A 49 4.57 12.62 7.58
CA ILE A 49 3.63 12.90 6.48
C ILE A 49 3.41 11.64 5.62
N GLY A 50 4.46 10.88 5.33
CA GLY A 50 4.37 9.64 4.58
C GLY A 50 3.44 8.62 5.25
N TYR A 51 3.55 8.42 6.57
CA TYR A 51 2.65 7.55 7.33
C TYR A 51 1.20 8.02 7.26
N LEU A 52 0.94 9.33 7.39
CA LEU A 52 -0.42 9.88 7.33
C LEU A 52 -1.02 9.77 5.92
N VAL A 53 -0.24 10.08 4.87
CA VAL A 53 -0.66 9.95 3.47
C VAL A 53 -0.94 8.47 3.13
N GLY A 54 -0.08 7.56 3.57
CA GLY A 54 -0.26 6.13 3.38
C GLY A 54 -1.50 5.60 4.10
N SER A 55 -1.75 6.06 5.33
CA SER A 55 -2.96 5.71 6.09
C SER A 55 -4.22 6.23 5.41
N ALA A 56 -4.20 7.45 4.87
CA ALA A 56 -5.33 7.99 4.10
C ALA A 56 -5.61 7.14 2.84
N GLY A 57 -4.57 6.77 2.08
CA GLY A 57 -4.69 5.88 0.93
C GLY A 57 -5.26 4.52 1.32
N ALA A 58 -4.75 3.91 2.39
CA ALA A 58 -5.24 2.63 2.89
C ALA A 58 -6.69 2.71 3.36
N ALA A 59 -7.07 3.76 4.11
CA ALA A 59 -8.45 3.99 4.53
C ALA A 59 -9.40 4.14 3.35
N MET A 60 -9.00 4.83 2.29
CA MET A 60 -9.78 4.93 1.05
C MET A 60 -9.95 3.57 0.37
N LEU A 61 -8.92 2.70 0.38
CA LEU A 61 -9.02 1.36 -0.18
C LEU A 61 -10.00 0.48 0.59
N SER A 62 -10.04 0.57 1.92
CA SER A 62 -11.01 -0.17 2.74
C SER A 62 -12.44 0.36 2.60
N GLY A 63 -12.61 1.67 2.49
CA GLY A 63 -13.91 2.32 2.33
C GLY A 63 -14.57 2.07 0.97
N GLN A 64 -13.88 1.48 -0.01
CA GLN A 64 -14.43 1.18 -1.34
C GLN A 64 -15.58 0.18 -1.34
N VAL A 65 -15.75 -0.60 -0.26
CA VAL A 65 -16.94 -1.44 -0.06
C VAL A 65 -18.23 -0.58 -0.08
N ALA A 66 -18.13 0.68 0.39
CA ALA A 66 -19.27 1.61 0.41
C ALA A 66 -19.34 2.52 -0.83
N PHE A 67 -18.21 2.86 -1.45
CA PHE A 67 -18.11 3.82 -2.55
C PHE A 67 -17.26 3.28 -3.71
N ALA A 68 -17.76 2.25 -4.40
CA ALA A 68 -17.05 1.62 -5.53
C ALA A 68 -17.00 2.55 -6.76
N ASN A 69 -16.09 3.53 -6.72
CA ASN A 69 -15.79 4.39 -7.86
C ASN A 69 -14.33 4.15 -8.31
N SER A 70 -14.12 3.97 -9.61
CA SER A 70 -12.78 3.74 -10.18
C SER A 70 -11.79 4.86 -9.81
N TRP A 71 -12.26 6.10 -9.69
CA TRP A 71 -11.43 7.24 -9.29
C TRP A 71 -10.93 7.16 -7.84
N SER A 72 -11.73 6.60 -6.92
CA SER A 72 -11.28 6.40 -5.54
C SER A 72 -10.17 5.36 -5.45
N VAL A 73 -10.20 4.32 -6.29
CA VAL A 73 -9.10 3.35 -6.41
C VAL A 73 -7.83 4.03 -6.94
N CYS A 74 -7.99 4.87 -7.97
CA CYS A 74 -6.88 5.62 -8.55
C CYS A 74 -6.23 6.52 -7.50
N ALA A 75 -7.01 7.36 -6.83
CA ALA A 75 -6.54 8.29 -5.81
C ALA A 75 -5.89 7.57 -4.62
N ALA A 76 -6.51 6.51 -4.11
CA ALA A 76 -6.01 5.76 -2.98
C ALA A 76 -4.63 5.13 -3.24
N ASN A 77 -4.45 4.49 -4.39
CA ASN A 77 -3.15 3.91 -4.74
C ASN A 77 -2.10 4.97 -5.10
N ALA A 78 -2.50 6.10 -5.69
CA ALA A 78 -1.60 7.24 -5.91
C ALA A 78 -1.08 7.78 -4.56
N LEU A 79 -1.93 7.87 -3.52
CA LEU A 79 -1.52 8.25 -2.17
C LEU A 79 -0.55 7.22 -1.57
N VAL A 80 -0.81 5.93 -1.75
CA VAL A 80 0.12 4.87 -1.30
C VAL A 80 1.48 5.02 -1.98
N CYS A 81 1.51 5.20 -3.31
CA CYS A 81 2.78 5.41 -4.04
C CYS A 81 3.49 6.68 -3.55
N ALA A 82 2.76 7.78 -3.31
CA ALA A 82 3.32 9.02 -2.77
C ALA A 82 3.89 8.83 -1.35
N ALA A 83 3.23 8.05 -0.51
CA ALA A 83 3.71 7.73 0.83
C ALA A 83 5.07 7.04 0.79
N TYR A 84 5.26 6.04 -0.06
CA TYR A 84 6.56 5.38 -0.24
C TYR A 84 7.61 6.32 -0.84
N GLY A 85 7.22 7.21 -1.75
CA GLY A 85 8.10 8.27 -2.25
C GLY A 85 8.55 9.22 -1.13
N LEU A 86 7.67 9.59 -0.21
CA LEU A 86 7.99 10.38 0.98
C LEU A 86 8.94 9.64 1.93
N MET A 87 8.75 8.33 2.12
CA MET A 87 9.66 7.50 2.92
C MET A 87 11.08 7.50 2.34
N TRP A 88 11.21 7.33 1.02
CA TRP A 88 12.50 7.44 0.34
C TRP A 88 13.10 8.84 0.45
N CYS A 89 12.31 9.90 0.23
CA CYS A 89 12.76 11.28 0.41
C CYS A 89 13.22 11.55 1.84
N GLY A 90 12.55 10.95 2.83
CA GLY A 90 12.96 10.98 4.23
C GLY A 90 14.33 10.34 4.45
N ALA A 91 14.58 9.17 3.86
CA ALA A 91 15.89 8.51 3.92
C ALA A 91 17.00 9.38 3.29
N ARG A 92 16.73 9.99 2.13
CA ARG A 92 17.66 10.94 1.51
C ARG A 92 17.97 12.15 2.40
N SER A 93 16.92 12.73 2.98
CA SER A 93 17.03 13.87 3.87
C SER A 93 17.80 13.54 5.14
N PHE A 94 17.63 12.32 5.65
CA PHE A 94 18.38 11.81 6.82
C PHE A 94 19.89 11.73 6.54
N GLU A 95 20.26 11.32 5.32
CA GLU A 95 21.65 11.28 4.85
C GLU A 95 22.18 12.64 4.37
N GLY A 96 21.46 13.74 4.63
CA GLY A 96 21.87 15.10 4.23
C GLY A 96 21.78 15.36 2.72
N ARG A 97 21.12 14.49 1.95
CA ARG A 97 20.90 14.68 0.52
C ARG A 97 19.64 15.51 0.27
N ARG A 98 19.63 16.21 -0.86
CA ARG A 98 18.45 17.01 -1.25
C ARG A 98 17.26 16.12 -1.56
N VAL A 99 16.08 16.53 -1.10
CA VAL A 99 14.79 15.91 -1.46
C VAL A 99 14.57 16.03 -2.96
N SER A 100 14.21 14.92 -3.61
CA SER A 100 13.92 14.89 -5.06
C SER A 100 12.41 14.93 -5.27
N LEU A 101 11.87 16.12 -5.57
CA LEU A 101 10.43 16.27 -5.87
C LEU A 101 10.03 15.49 -7.12
N VAL A 102 10.90 15.45 -8.13
CA VAL A 102 10.67 14.66 -9.34
C VAL A 102 10.59 13.18 -9.01
N GLY A 103 11.57 12.67 -8.21
CA GLY A 103 11.55 11.28 -7.80
C GLY A 103 10.33 10.92 -6.95
N LEU A 104 9.89 11.83 -6.07
CA LEU A 104 8.64 11.66 -5.31
C LEU A 104 7.41 11.53 -6.23
N ALA A 105 7.35 12.33 -7.29
CA ALA A 105 6.19 12.39 -8.18
C ALA A 105 6.14 11.23 -9.20
N ILE A 106 7.26 10.61 -9.55
CA ILE A 106 7.33 9.55 -10.57
C ILE A 106 6.40 8.38 -10.25
N GLY A 107 6.40 7.86 -9.04
CA GLY A 107 5.58 6.72 -8.66
C GLY A 107 4.07 6.99 -8.79
N PRO A 108 3.53 8.02 -8.14
CA PRO A 108 2.14 8.42 -8.33
C PRO A 108 1.78 8.73 -9.79
N ALA A 109 2.68 9.39 -10.53
CA ALA A 109 2.46 9.72 -11.94
C ALA A 109 2.38 8.46 -12.82
N LEU A 110 3.29 7.50 -12.65
CA LEU A 110 3.24 6.21 -13.34
C LEU A 110 1.93 5.46 -13.07
N TRP A 111 1.47 5.47 -11.82
CA TRP A 111 0.20 4.86 -11.47
C TRP A 111 -0.97 5.55 -12.15
N ILE A 112 -1.04 6.90 -12.10
CA ILE A 112 -2.13 7.68 -12.71
C ILE A 112 -2.14 7.49 -14.23
N VAL A 113 -0.97 7.48 -14.89
CA VAL A 113 -0.87 7.24 -16.34
C VAL A 113 -1.33 5.83 -16.69
N ALA A 114 -0.90 4.79 -15.95
CA ALA A 114 -1.36 3.43 -16.18
C ALA A 114 -2.88 3.30 -16.03
N PHE A 115 -3.46 4.07 -15.11
CA PHE A 115 -4.90 4.06 -14.84
C PHE A 115 -5.75 4.65 -15.98
N GLN A 116 -5.14 5.34 -16.95
CA GLN A 116 -5.84 5.83 -18.15
C GLN A 116 -6.17 4.69 -19.15
N PHE A 117 -5.47 3.56 -19.05
CA PHE A 117 -5.70 2.43 -19.95
C PHE A 117 -6.81 1.52 -19.41
N GLN A 118 -7.89 1.36 -20.18
CA GLN A 118 -9.04 0.55 -19.77
C GLN A 118 -8.69 -0.92 -19.51
N SER A 119 -7.76 -1.48 -20.26
CA SER A 119 -7.25 -2.86 -20.03
C SER A 119 -6.60 -3.01 -18.66
N PHE A 120 -5.83 -2.00 -18.23
CA PHE A 120 -5.20 -1.96 -16.91
C PHE A 120 -6.25 -1.82 -15.77
N VAL A 121 -7.22 -0.93 -15.93
CA VAL A 121 -8.29 -0.71 -14.94
C VAL A 121 -9.09 -1.99 -14.70
N GLN A 122 -9.29 -2.80 -15.74
CA GLN A 122 -10.06 -4.05 -15.64
C GLN A 122 -9.24 -5.22 -15.06
N SER A 123 -7.90 -5.15 -15.12
CA SER A 123 -7.02 -6.19 -14.61
C SER A 123 -6.61 -5.91 -13.17
N LEU A 124 -7.17 -6.67 -12.22
CA LEU A 124 -6.80 -6.58 -10.80
C LEU A 124 -5.34 -6.98 -10.57
N GLU A 125 -4.89 -8.02 -11.27
CA GLU A 125 -3.51 -8.51 -11.24
C GLU A 125 -2.51 -7.43 -11.66
N ALA A 126 -2.78 -6.74 -12.79
CA ALA A 126 -1.91 -5.66 -13.27
C ALA A 126 -1.84 -4.51 -12.26
N ARG A 127 -2.96 -4.16 -11.62
CA ARG A 127 -3.03 -3.11 -10.60
C ARG A 127 -2.21 -3.46 -9.36
N ILE A 128 -2.38 -4.67 -8.83
CA ILE A 128 -1.62 -5.15 -7.66
C ILE A 128 -0.13 -5.21 -7.98
N SER A 129 0.23 -5.75 -9.15
CA SER A 129 1.62 -5.89 -9.58
C SER A 129 2.32 -4.54 -9.76
N LEU A 130 1.65 -3.56 -10.37
CA LEU A 130 2.24 -2.24 -10.57
C LEU A 130 2.45 -1.50 -9.25
N VAL A 131 1.45 -1.49 -8.34
CA VAL A 131 1.61 -0.87 -7.02
C VAL A 131 2.72 -1.56 -6.23
N ALA A 132 2.76 -2.89 -6.23
CA ALA A 132 3.81 -3.66 -5.56
C ALA A 132 5.19 -3.33 -6.12
N ALA A 133 5.33 -3.23 -7.45
CA ALA A 133 6.60 -2.87 -8.10
C ALA A 133 7.05 -1.44 -7.74
N ILE A 134 6.14 -0.45 -7.81
CA ILE A 134 6.45 0.94 -7.47
C ILE A 134 6.86 1.07 -5.99
N THR A 135 6.09 0.48 -5.09
CA THR A 135 6.34 0.57 -3.64
C THR A 135 7.62 -0.17 -3.25
N ALA A 136 7.88 -1.35 -3.85
CA ALA A 136 9.12 -2.08 -3.66
C ALA A 136 10.33 -1.30 -4.21
N ALA A 137 10.21 -0.65 -5.36
CA ALA A 137 11.27 0.18 -5.92
C ALA A 137 11.63 1.33 -4.95
N TYR A 138 10.66 2.04 -4.40
CA TYR A 138 10.93 3.08 -3.40
C TYR A 138 11.55 2.52 -2.12
N ALA A 139 11.10 1.35 -1.65
CA ALA A 139 11.69 0.70 -0.48
C ALA A 139 13.17 0.31 -0.74
N LEU A 140 13.47 -0.23 -1.92
CA LEU A 140 14.84 -0.55 -2.32
C LEU A 140 15.70 0.73 -2.49
N LEU A 141 15.14 1.81 -3.04
CA LEU A 141 15.83 3.09 -3.11
C LEU A 141 16.12 3.64 -1.72
N ALA A 142 15.19 3.54 -0.76
CA ALA A 142 15.42 3.92 0.62
C ALA A 142 16.50 3.05 1.28
N ALA A 143 16.50 1.74 1.04
CA ALA A 143 17.55 0.83 1.49
C ALA A 143 18.91 1.20 0.89
N ALA A 144 18.97 1.56 -0.40
CA ALA A 144 20.20 1.99 -1.06
C ALA A 144 20.74 3.29 -0.44
N GLU A 145 19.89 4.28 -0.15
CA GLU A 145 20.33 5.52 0.53
C GLU A 145 20.95 5.18 1.90
N LEU A 146 20.29 4.31 2.68
CA LEU A 146 20.82 3.87 3.97
C LEU A 146 22.09 3.02 3.82
N TRP A 147 22.22 2.23 2.76
CA TRP A 147 23.41 1.41 2.49
C TRP A 147 24.65 2.27 2.20
N TYR A 148 24.49 3.31 1.38
CA TYR A 148 25.56 4.25 1.03
C TYR A 148 25.70 5.39 2.03
N ALA A 149 25.07 5.27 3.21
CA ALA A 149 25.12 6.27 4.26
C ALA A 149 26.54 6.68 4.63
N ARG A 150 26.70 7.99 4.87
CA ARG A 150 28.01 8.61 5.12
C ARG A 150 28.54 8.28 6.51
N ASP A 151 27.64 8.17 7.48
CA ASP A 151 27.97 7.79 8.85
C ASP A 151 27.80 6.28 9.03
N ARG A 152 28.94 5.57 9.12
CA ARG A 152 28.97 4.10 9.21
C ARG A 152 28.80 3.55 10.63
N ASP A 153 28.86 4.42 11.63
CA ASP A 153 28.93 4.01 13.05
C ASP A 153 27.55 3.91 13.72
N LEU A 154 26.45 4.19 13.00
CA LEU A 154 25.09 4.05 13.50
C LEU A 154 24.71 2.55 13.65
N LEU A 155 24.71 2.07 14.89
CA LEU A 155 24.37 0.68 15.22
C LEU A 155 22.95 0.29 14.75
N SER A 156 22.01 1.25 14.71
CA SER A 156 20.62 1.05 14.26
C SER A 156 20.46 0.84 12.76
N ARG A 157 21.50 1.09 11.97
CA ARG A 157 21.48 1.01 10.51
C ARG A 157 21.20 -0.40 10.00
N TRP A 158 21.90 -1.40 10.54
CA TRP A 158 21.75 -2.78 10.10
C TRP A 158 20.35 -3.36 10.32
N PRO A 159 19.74 -3.22 11.51
CA PRO A 159 18.36 -3.63 11.71
C PRO A 159 17.37 -2.94 10.76
N THR A 160 17.56 -1.64 10.53
CA THR A 160 16.70 -0.87 9.61
C THR A 160 16.83 -1.37 8.18
N LEU A 161 18.05 -1.62 7.69
CA LEU A 161 18.29 -2.19 6.35
C LEU A 161 17.61 -3.55 6.18
N VAL A 162 17.78 -4.45 7.15
CA VAL A 162 17.15 -5.78 7.10
C VAL A 162 15.62 -5.66 7.02
N LEU A 163 15.02 -4.78 7.83
CA LEU A 163 13.59 -4.55 7.83
C LEU A 163 13.09 -3.96 6.50
N VAL A 164 13.79 -2.96 5.95
CA VAL A 164 13.39 -2.30 4.70
C VAL A 164 13.55 -3.26 3.51
N ILE A 165 14.64 -4.02 3.44
CA ILE A 165 14.87 -5.01 2.38
C ILE A 165 13.85 -6.16 2.51
N GLY A 166 13.62 -6.65 3.72
CA GLY A 166 12.59 -7.68 3.98
C GLY A 166 11.20 -7.20 3.58
N HIS A 167 10.86 -5.95 3.87
CA HIS A 167 9.61 -5.33 3.46
C HIS A 167 9.50 -5.22 1.92
N ALA A 168 10.57 -4.80 1.24
CA ALA A 168 10.61 -4.78 -0.23
C ALA A 168 10.42 -6.18 -0.82
N GLY A 169 11.07 -7.19 -0.24
CA GLY A 169 10.88 -8.59 -0.63
C GLY A 169 9.44 -9.07 -0.45
N PHE A 170 8.81 -8.71 0.67
CA PHE A 170 7.39 -9.00 0.92
C PHE A 170 6.47 -8.33 -0.12
N LEU A 171 6.74 -7.07 -0.49
CA LEU A 171 5.99 -6.36 -1.52
C LEU A 171 6.11 -7.05 -2.88
N LEU A 172 7.32 -7.49 -3.26
CA LEU A 172 7.55 -8.22 -4.51
C LEU A 172 6.91 -9.61 -4.50
N ALA A 173 6.91 -10.31 -3.36
CA ALA A 173 6.24 -11.60 -3.22
C ALA A 173 4.72 -11.53 -3.44
N ARG A 174 4.12 -10.34 -3.31
CA ARG A 174 2.69 -10.14 -3.63
C ARG A 174 2.38 -10.27 -5.12
N ILE A 175 3.36 -10.13 -6.02
CA ILE A 175 3.16 -10.19 -7.46
C ILE A 175 2.74 -11.60 -7.90
N PRO A 176 3.53 -12.69 -7.66
CA PRO A 176 3.11 -14.04 -8.01
C PRO A 176 1.85 -14.47 -7.25
N TYR A 177 1.71 -14.06 -5.98
CA TYR A 177 0.52 -14.36 -5.20
C TYR A 177 -0.76 -13.72 -5.77
N ALA A 178 -0.68 -12.53 -6.37
CA ALA A 178 -1.80 -11.89 -7.04
C ALA A 178 -2.26 -12.67 -8.29
N GLN A 179 -1.34 -13.32 -8.99
CA GLN A 179 -1.65 -14.20 -10.14
C GLN A 179 -2.41 -15.44 -9.69
N ASP A 180 -1.92 -16.11 -8.64
CA ASP A 180 -2.60 -17.28 -8.07
C ASP A 180 -3.99 -16.94 -7.54
N LEU A 181 -4.13 -15.77 -6.93
CA LEU A 181 -5.38 -15.29 -6.40
C LEU A 181 -6.38 -14.95 -7.51
N ALA A 182 -5.94 -14.29 -8.59
CA ALA A 182 -6.77 -13.99 -9.74
C ALA A 182 -7.25 -15.29 -10.43
N SER A 183 -6.40 -16.29 -10.54
CA SER A 183 -6.74 -17.61 -11.08
C SER A 183 -7.72 -18.36 -10.18
N SER A 184 -7.54 -18.30 -8.87
CA SER A 184 -8.43 -18.92 -7.87
C SER A 184 -9.82 -18.31 -7.87
N VAL A 185 -9.92 -16.98 -8.05
CA VAL A 185 -11.19 -16.26 -8.18
C VAL A 185 -11.91 -16.62 -9.47
N SER A 186 -11.17 -16.77 -10.58
CA SER A 186 -11.74 -17.14 -11.87
C SER A 186 -12.24 -18.59 -11.90
N SER A 187 -11.59 -19.50 -11.13
CA SER A 187 -11.95 -20.93 -11.03
C SER A 187 -13.01 -21.24 -9.96
N GLY A 188 -13.50 -20.23 -9.22
CA GLY A 188 -14.54 -20.41 -8.19
C GLY A 188 -14.06 -21.11 -6.91
N HIS A 189 -12.77 -21.35 -6.73
CA HIS A 189 -12.17 -22.05 -5.57
C HIS A 189 -11.68 -21.11 -4.47
N ALA A 190 -12.08 -19.84 -4.48
CA ALA A 190 -11.58 -18.85 -3.54
C ALA A 190 -12.12 -19.08 -2.11
N HIS A 191 -11.31 -19.62 -1.23
CA HIS A 191 -11.57 -19.74 0.21
C HIS A 191 -10.69 -18.74 0.97
N GLY A 192 -11.31 -17.73 1.61
CA GLY A 192 -10.60 -16.79 2.49
C GLY A 192 -11.05 -15.33 2.34
N ALA A 193 -10.64 -14.47 3.27
CA ALA A 193 -11.06 -13.06 3.37
C ALA A 193 -10.75 -12.23 2.11
N VAL A 194 -9.65 -12.55 1.41
CA VAL A 194 -9.30 -11.89 0.13
C VAL A 194 -10.25 -12.30 -0.98
N ALA A 195 -10.72 -13.55 -0.96
CA ALA A 195 -11.74 -14.05 -1.86
C ALA A 195 -13.08 -13.34 -1.67
N THR A 196 -13.42 -12.98 -0.44
CA THR A 196 -14.67 -12.25 -0.14
C THR A 196 -14.64 -10.85 -0.74
N VAL A 197 -13.52 -10.15 -0.66
CA VAL A 197 -13.35 -8.82 -1.27
C VAL A 197 -13.41 -8.91 -2.80
N MET A 198 -12.81 -9.95 -3.39
CA MET A 198 -12.80 -10.16 -4.84
C MET A 198 -14.13 -10.66 -5.39
N ALA A 199 -14.82 -11.54 -4.67
CA ALA A 199 -16.18 -11.98 -5.01
C ALA A 199 -17.17 -10.80 -4.97
N PHE A 200 -16.98 -9.85 -4.07
CA PHE A 200 -17.79 -8.64 -4.01
C PHE A 200 -17.55 -7.72 -5.22
N GLU A 201 -16.28 -7.50 -5.63
CA GLU A 201 -15.99 -6.75 -6.86
C GLU A 201 -16.55 -7.42 -8.11
N ALA A 202 -16.45 -8.74 -8.22
CA ALA A 202 -17.02 -9.50 -9.33
C ALA A 202 -18.56 -9.36 -9.40
N ARG A 203 -19.24 -9.43 -8.26
CA ARG A 203 -20.68 -9.24 -8.15
C ARG A 203 -21.13 -7.82 -8.52
N GLN A 204 -20.37 -6.80 -8.15
CA GLN A 204 -20.64 -5.42 -8.54
C GLN A 204 -20.50 -5.19 -10.06
N ARG A 205 -19.49 -5.79 -10.70
CA ARG A 205 -19.33 -5.72 -12.17
C ARG A 205 -20.52 -6.38 -12.89
N GLN A 206 -21.00 -7.48 -12.37
CA GLN A 206 -22.18 -8.18 -12.92
C GLN A 206 -23.44 -7.33 -12.81
N HIS A 207 -23.64 -6.63 -11.68
CA HIS A 207 -24.73 -5.69 -11.47
C HIS A 207 -24.67 -4.47 -12.40
N GLN A 208 -23.49 -3.92 -12.64
CA GLN A 208 -23.30 -2.81 -13.60
C GLN A 208 -23.54 -3.25 -15.04
N ARG A 209 -23.12 -4.46 -15.43
CA ARG A 209 -23.43 -5.03 -16.76
C ARG A 209 -24.92 -5.24 -16.96
N SER A 210 -25.62 -5.77 -15.96
CA SER A 210 -27.06 -5.96 -15.99
C SER A 210 -27.82 -4.64 -16.12
N ARG A 211 -27.42 -3.59 -15.41
CA ARG A 211 -28.03 -2.26 -15.53
C ARG A 211 -27.77 -1.61 -16.90
N ARG A 212 -26.58 -1.80 -17.50
CA ARG A 212 -26.31 -1.30 -18.87
C ARG A 212 -27.12 -2.05 -19.93
N SER A 213 -27.30 -3.36 -19.80
CA SER A 213 -28.09 -4.14 -20.74
C SER A 213 -29.60 -3.84 -20.64
N SER A 214 -30.10 -3.50 -19.47
CA SER A 214 -31.50 -3.08 -19.28
C SER A 214 -31.77 -1.64 -19.78
N ALA A 215 -30.75 -0.76 -19.72
CA ALA A 215 -30.85 0.60 -20.26
C ALA A 215 -30.79 0.66 -21.81
N CYS A 216 -30.15 -0.34 -22.45
CA CYS A 216 -30.15 -0.47 -23.91
C CYS A 216 -31.42 -1.12 -24.51
N ARG A 217 -32.32 -1.66 -23.67
CA ARG A 217 -33.58 -2.27 -24.12
C ARG A 217 -34.80 -1.36 -23.98
N ARG A 218 -34.64 -0.16 -23.50
CA ARG A 218 -35.65 0.89 -23.49
C ARG A 218 -35.30 1.97 -24.54
#